data_319a309a543e4483c54794e2a742c538
#
_entry.id   319a309a543e4483c54794e2a742c538
#
_cell.length_a   1.000
_cell.length_b   1.000
_cell.length_c   1.000
_cell.angle_alpha   90.00
_cell.angle_beta   90.00
_cell.angle_gamma   90.00
#
_symmetry.space_group_name_H-M   'P 1'
#
loop_
_entity.id
_entity.type
_entity.pdbx_description
1 polymer ?
#
loop_
_entity_poly.entity_id
_entity_poly.type
_entity_poly.pdbx_seq_one_letter_code
_entity_poly.pdbx_strand_id
1 'polypeptide(L)'
;MILTPFAISAIIGLYPRVSAGIDRRKIRKTLIYEAQDTGLTGDAGPIIIAGYGRVGQNICNGLDQAGLPYIIIDIDPECLNEAKKYHKDHIYGDASNPFVLHQANVGKASALVITYPDPIAVAATVKNARIINPGIKILARYHKKSEAENLKRLGVDELINPEYEAGFKFYKQLLKITGFNKGDRTHLVDLHRKTDDTAESSNNTKNRPE
;
A
#
# COMPACT_ATOMS: atom_id res chain seq x y z
N MET A 1 -13.99 -27.29 -14.76
CA MET A 1 -14.55 -27.36 -13.38
C MET A 1 -14.08 -26.12 -12.65
N ILE A 2 -14.96 -25.16 -12.43
CA ILE A 2 -14.64 -23.85 -11.83
C ILE A 2 -14.63 -24.06 -10.31
N LEU A 3 -13.46 -23.93 -9.69
CA LEU A 3 -13.34 -23.91 -8.23
C LEU A 3 -13.97 -22.60 -7.71
N THR A 4 -15.03 -22.73 -6.94
CA THR A 4 -15.76 -21.62 -6.34
C THR A 4 -14.90 -20.86 -5.32
N PRO A 5 -15.16 -19.57 -5.06
CA PRO A 5 -14.42 -18.73 -4.08
C PRO A 5 -14.32 -19.35 -2.68
N PHE A 6 -15.21 -20.26 -2.33
CA PHE A 6 -15.21 -21.02 -1.08
C PHE A 6 -14.04 -22.01 -0.95
N ALA A 7 -13.56 -22.59 -2.06
CA ALA A 7 -12.42 -23.52 -2.02
C ALA A 7 -11.11 -22.77 -1.73
N ILE A 8 -10.97 -21.55 -2.22
CA ILE A 8 -9.81 -20.67 -1.95
C ILE A 8 -9.78 -20.27 -0.47
N SER A 9 -10.92 -19.95 0.11
CA SER A 9 -11.02 -19.58 1.54
C SER A 9 -10.70 -20.75 2.48
N ALA A 10 -11.05 -21.98 2.12
CA ALA A 10 -10.73 -23.19 2.88
C ALA A 10 -9.23 -23.53 2.84
N ILE A 11 -8.56 -23.30 1.71
CA ILE A 11 -7.10 -23.49 1.55
C ILE A 11 -6.33 -22.46 2.40
N ILE A 12 -6.81 -21.21 2.48
CA ILE A 12 -6.20 -20.14 3.30
C ILE A 12 -6.36 -20.45 4.79
N GLY A 13 -7.47 -21.05 5.22
CA GLY A 13 -7.72 -21.44 6.62
C GLY A 13 -6.89 -22.63 7.13
N LEU A 14 -6.40 -23.50 6.23
CA LEU A 14 -5.53 -24.65 6.58
C LEU A 14 -4.03 -24.27 6.59
N TYR A 15 -3.67 -23.13 6.10
CA TYR A 15 -2.27 -22.70 5.90
C TYR A 15 -1.41 -22.66 7.17
N PRO A 16 -1.90 -22.23 8.35
CA PRO A 16 -1.06 -22.19 9.55
C PRO A 16 -0.65 -23.58 10.10
N ARG A 17 -1.34 -24.65 9.72
CA ARG A 17 -1.09 -26.01 10.24
C ARG A 17 -0.17 -26.88 9.37
N VAL A 18 0.07 -26.49 8.13
CA VAL A 18 0.84 -27.27 7.14
C VAL A 18 2.22 -26.67 6.83
N SER A 19 2.55 -25.48 7.38
CA SER A 19 3.72 -24.69 6.98
C SER A 19 5.08 -25.19 7.48
N ALA A 20 5.17 -26.32 8.17
CA ALA A 20 6.43 -26.84 8.72
C ALA A 20 7.32 -27.62 7.74
N GLY A 21 6.93 -27.79 6.46
CA GLY A 21 7.71 -28.62 5.52
C GLY A 21 7.58 -28.24 4.04
N ILE A 22 6.89 -27.20 3.70
CA ILE A 22 6.62 -26.87 2.30
C ILE A 22 7.55 -25.75 1.83
N ASP A 23 8.32 -26.00 0.77
CA ASP A 23 9.21 -25.01 0.14
C ASP A 23 8.37 -23.82 -0.40
N ARG A 24 8.42 -22.69 0.33
CA ARG A 24 7.71 -21.47 -0.01
C ARG A 24 8.02 -20.95 -1.42
N ARG A 25 9.21 -21.28 -1.98
CA ARG A 25 9.57 -20.92 -3.35
C ARG A 25 8.76 -21.71 -4.39
N LYS A 26 8.40 -22.96 -4.07
CA LYS A 26 7.62 -23.83 -4.96
C LYS A 26 6.15 -23.43 -4.98
N ILE A 27 5.58 -23.09 -3.80
CA ILE A 27 4.21 -22.56 -3.70
C ILE A 27 4.11 -21.21 -4.39
N ARG A 28 5.09 -20.31 -4.18
CA ARG A 28 5.16 -19.01 -4.86
C ARG A 28 5.13 -19.17 -6.38
N LYS A 29 5.89 -20.13 -6.94
CA LYS A 29 5.87 -20.43 -8.39
C LYS A 29 4.51 -20.92 -8.85
N THR A 30 3.85 -21.79 -8.10
CA THR A 30 2.54 -22.36 -8.45
C THR A 30 1.44 -21.31 -8.38
N LEU A 31 1.42 -20.48 -7.33
CA LEU A 31 0.43 -19.40 -7.19
C LEU A 31 0.61 -18.28 -8.23
N ILE A 32 1.86 -17.95 -8.60
CA ILE A 32 2.14 -17.02 -9.71
C ILE A 32 1.68 -17.62 -11.04
N TYR A 33 1.87 -18.91 -11.26
CA TYR A 33 1.42 -19.59 -12.46
C TYR A 33 -0.11 -19.63 -12.57
N GLU A 34 -0.82 -19.93 -11.47
CA GLU A 34 -2.29 -19.91 -11.43
C GLU A 34 -2.88 -18.49 -11.53
N ALA A 35 -2.19 -17.48 -10.99
CA ALA A 35 -2.58 -16.09 -11.11
C ALA A 35 -2.35 -15.53 -12.54
N GLN A 36 -1.36 -16.03 -13.26
CA GLN A 36 -1.16 -15.73 -14.69
C GLN A 36 -2.32 -16.23 -15.56
N ASP A 37 -2.91 -17.37 -15.21
CA ASP A 37 -4.04 -17.96 -15.94
C ASP A 37 -5.37 -17.19 -15.70
N THR A 38 -5.46 -16.40 -14.63
CA THR A 38 -6.63 -15.55 -14.32
C THR A 38 -6.52 -14.12 -14.86
N GLY A 39 -5.45 -13.77 -15.58
CA GLY A 39 -5.23 -12.41 -16.11
C GLY A 39 -4.92 -11.34 -15.07
N LEU A 40 -4.77 -11.71 -13.78
CA LEU A 40 -4.47 -10.82 -12.67
C LEU A 40 -2.98 -10.57 -12.46
N THR A 41 -2.12 -11.37 -13.11
CA THR A 41 -0.68 -11.17 -13.16
C THR A 41 -0.22 -11.20 -14.61
N GLY A 42 -0.51 -10.14 -15.35
CA GLY A 42 0.30 -9.81 -16.52
C GLY A 42 1.76 -9.57 -16.07
N ASP A 43 2.68 -9.36 -17.00
CA ASP A 43 4.13 -9.05 -16.82
C ASP A 43 4.42 -7.86 -15.85
N ALA A 44 3.63 -7.69 -14.82
CA ALA A 44 3.72 -6.63 -13.83
C ALA A 44 4.93 -6.91 -12.92
N GLY A 45 5.91 -6.04 -12.98
CA GLY A 45 7.07 -6.06 -12.09
C GLY A 45 6.69 -6.01 -10.61
N PRO A 46 7.68 -6.12 -9.69
CA PRO A 46 7.43 -6.13 -8.25
C PRO A 46 6.82 -4.81 -7.77
N ILE A 47 6.14 -4.87 -6.62
CA ILE A 47 5.72 -3.67 -5.89
C ILE A 47 6.90 -3.18 -5.07
N ILE A 48 7.21 -1.88 -5.12
CA ILE A 48 8.24 -1.27 -4.28
C ILE A 48 7.58 -0.68 -3.05
N ILE A 49 8.07 -1.06 -1.86
CA ILE A 49 7.63 -0.53 -0.56
C ILE A 49 8.74 0.36 -0.01
N ALA A 50 8.55 1.67 -0.11
CA ALA A 50 9.45 2.67 0.46
C ALA A 50 9.01 3.02 1.88
N GLY A 51 9.78 2.54 2.86
CA GLY A 51 9.51 2.57 4.28
C GLY A 51 9.00 1.23 4.83
N TYR A 52 9.70 0.64 5.79
CA TYR A 52 9.36 -0.63 6.43
C TYR A 52 9.01 -0.47 7.91
N GLY A 53 8.49 0.70 8.28
CA GLY A 53 7.88 0.94 9.58
C GLY A 53 6.55 0.19 9.73
N ARG A 54 5.76 0.53 10.76
CA ARG A 54 4.49 -0.15 11.09
C ARG A 54 3.51 -0.26 9.92
N VAL A 55 3.38 0.78 9.10
CA VAL A 55 2.49 0.78 7.93
C VAL A 55 3.05 -0.13 6.84
N GLY A 56 4.34 0.02 6.49
CA GLY A 56 5.01 -0.80 5.48
C GLY A 56 4.98 -2.30 5.82
N GLN A 57 5.24 -2.65 7.09
CA GLN A 57 5.15 -4.04 7.56
C GLN A 57 3.75 -4.64 7.39
N ASN A 58 2.69 -3.87 7.72
CA ASN A 58 1.32 -4.34 7.54
C ASN A 58 0.98 -4.57 6.06
N ILE A 59 1.44 -3.68 5.17
CA ILE A 59 1.27 -3.83 3.72
C ILE A 59 2.00 -5.09 3.24
N CYS A 60 3.27 -5.25 3.61
CA CYS A 60 4.07 -6.43 3.24
C CYS A 60 3.43 -7.74 3.71
N ASN A 61 2.86 -7.78 4.92
CA ASN A 61 2.15 -8.94 5.42
C ASN A 61 0.89 -9.28 4.57
N GLY A 62 0.18 -8.26 4.08
CA GLY A 62 -0.92 -8.45 3.15
C GLY A 62 -0.45 -8.97 1.78
N LEU A 63 0.67 -8.43 1.27
CA LEU A 63 1.28 -8.88 0.01
C LEU A 63 1.79 -10.31 0.11
N ASP A 64 2.38 -10.71 1.25
CA ASP A 64 2.78 -12.09 1.51
C ASP A 64 1.59 -13.05 1.46
N GLN A 65 0.45 -12.66 2.07
CA GLN A 65 -0.78 -13.46 2.04
C GLN A 65 -1.36 -13.58 0.63
N ALA A 66 -1.21 -12.52 -0.18
CA ALA A 66 -1.67 -12.49 -1.57
C ALA A 66 -0.67 -13.15 -2.54
N GLY A 67 0.53 -13.53 -2.09
CA GLY A 67 1.57 -14.10 -2.96
C GLY A 67 2.17 -13.09 -3.95
N LEU A 68 2.01 -11.78 -3.70
CA LEU A 68 2.49 -10.73 -4.59
C LEU A 68 3.96 -10.40 -4.31
N PRO A 69 4.82 -10.30 -5.34
CA PRO A 69 6.23 -9.98 -5.18
C PRO A 69 6.42 -8.49 -4.85
N TYR A 70 7.33 -8.20 -3.92
CA TYR A 70 7.69 -6.84 -3.55
C TYR A 70 9.15 -6.73 -3.14
N ILE A 71 9.67 -5.49 -3.15
CA ILE A 71 11.01 -5.12 -2.68
C ILE A 71 10.85 -3.98 -1.68
N ILE A 72 11.51 -4.10 -0.53
CA ILE A 72 11.51 -3.09 0.54
C ILE A 72 12.69 -2.15 0.34
N ILE A 73 12.48 -0.84 0.54
CA ILE A 73 13.54 0.17 0.68
C ILE A 73 13.36 0.83 2.04
N ASP A 74 14.39 0.86 2.86
CA ASP A 74 14.39 1.61 4.13
C ASP A 74 15.79 2.12 4.46
N ILE A 75 15.87 3.25 5.15
CA ILE A 75 17.13 3.82 5.68
C ILE A 75 17.43 3.36 7.11
N ASP A 76 16.48 2.74 7.78
CA ASP A 76 16.62 2.26 9.14
C ASP A 76 17.13 0.81 9.15
N PRO A 77 18.37 0.57 9.65
CA PRO A 77 18.92 -0.77 9.75
C PRO A 77 18.09 -1.71 10.65
N GLU A 78 17.43 -1.19 11.68
CA GLU A 78 16.61 -1.99 12.59
C GLU A 78 15.38 -2.53 11.86
N CYS A 79 14.69 -1.67 11.09
CA CYS A 79 13.59 -2.08 10.22
C CYS A 79 14.02 -3.16 9.22
N LEU A 80 15.21 -3.01 8.62
CA LEU A 80 15.74 -4.00 7.68
C LEU A 80 16.19 -5.31 8.34
N ASN A 81 16.61 -5.30 9.61
CA ASN A 81 16.89 -6.54 10.35
C ASN A 81 15.61 -7.39 10.50
N GLU A 82 14.46 -6.77 10.70
CA GLU A 82 13.16 -7.49 10.67
C GLU A 82 12.89 -8.06 9.26
N ALA A 83 13.12 -7.30 8.20
CA ALA A 83 12.97 -7.79 6.83
C ALA A 83 13.88 -8.99 6.54
N LYS A 84 15.15 -8.94 6.96
CA LYS A 84 16.14 -10.03 6.84
C LYS A 84 15.68 -11.29 7.58
N LYS A 85 15.21 -11.16 8.81
CA LYS A 85 14.72 -12.27 9.64
C LYS A 85 13.63 -13.09 8.93
N TYR A 86 12.79 -12.42 8.13
CA TYR A 86 11.73 -13.05 7.35
C TYR A 86 12.11 -13.30 5.88
N HIS A 87 13.41 -13.21 5.53
CA HIS A 87 13.91 -13.44 4.17
C HIS A 87 13.22 -12.61 3.08
N LYS A 88 12.84 -11.37 3.42
CA LYS A 88 12.20 -10.44 2.49
C LYS A 88 13.26 -9.74 1.63
N ASP A 89 12.96 -9.55 0.35
CA ASP A 89 13.83 -8.79 -0.55
C ASP A 89 13.86 -7.32 -0.10
N HIS A 90 15.05 -6.77 0.15
CA HIS A 90 15.19 -5.42 0.70
C HIS A 90 16.46 -4.73 0.22
N ILE A 91 16.42 -3.41 0.21
CA ILE A 91 17.54 -2.51 -0.11
C ILE A 91 17.68 -1.51 1.05
N TYR A 92 18.90 -1.38 1.56
CA TYR A 92 19.25 -0.31 2.49
C TYR A 92 19.52 0.97 1.70
N GLY A 93 18.78 2.05 1.99
CA GLY A 93 18.99 3.33 1.34
C GLY A 93 17.82 4.28 1.48
N ASP A 94 18.06 5.51 1.07
CA ASP A 94 17.05 6.55 0.99
C ASP A 94 16.31 6.45 -0.37
N ALA A 95 15.00 6.17 -0.33
CA ALA A 95 14.18 6.07 -1.52
C ALA A 95 14.03 7.40 -2.28
N SER A 96 14.36 8.55 -1.66
CA SER A 96 14.43 9.83 -2.36
C SER A 96 15.65 9.92 -3.30
N ASN A 97 16.64 9.03 -3.14
CA ASN A 97 17.81 8.97 -4.01
C ASN A 97 17.48 8.15 -5.28
N PRO A 98 17.64 8.72 -6.49
CA PRO A 98 17.35 8.03 -7.75
C PRO A 98 18.19 6.76 -7.94
N PHE A 99 19.42 6.71 -7.41
CA PHE A 99 20.26 5.51 -7.48
C PHE A 99 19.63 4.33 -6.73
N VAL A 100 19.07 4.57 -5.55
CA VAL A 100 18.35 3.55 -4.75
C VAL A 100 17.09 3.07 -5.47
N LEU A 101 16.35 3.98 -6.10
CA LEU A 101 15.19 3.62 -6.92
C LEU A 101 15.59 2.77 -8.14
N HIS A 102 16.74 3.06 -8.77
CA HIS A 102 17.28 2.23 -9.85
C HIS A 102 17.68 0.83 -9.34
N GLN A 103 18.32 0.73 -8.18
CA GLN A 103 18.66 -0.56 -7.57
C GLN A 103 17.39 -1.40 -7.28
N ALA A 104 16.31 -0.74 -6.86
CA ALA A 104 15.01 -1.38 -6.64
C ALA A 104 14.27 -1.72 -7.95
N ASN A 105 14.86 -1.40 -9.09
CA ASN A 105 14.28 -1.65 -10.41
C ASN A 105 12.91 -0.97 -10.61
N VAL A 106 12.74 0.26 -10.12
CA VAL A 106 11.51 1.07 -10.25
C VAL A 106 11.08 1.18 -11.72
N GLY A 107 12.03 1.17 -12.65
CA GLY A 107 11.73 1.21 -14.09
C GLY A 107 10.85 0.05 -14.59
N LYS A 108 10.82 -1.08 -13.89
CA LYS A 108 9.99 -2.26 -14.20
C LYS A 108 8.97 -2.57 -13.12
N ALA A 109 8.89 -1.76 -12.07
CA ALA A 109 7.95 -1.97 -10.97
C ALA A 109 6.51 -1.69 -11.41
N SER A 110 5.57 -2.46 -10.87
CA SER A 110 4.13 -2.26 -11.10
C SER A 110 3.57 -1.11 -10.27
N ALA A 111 4.10 -0.93 -9.06
CA ALA A 111 3.68 0.14 -8.16
C ALA A 111 4.80 0.55 -7.20
N LEU A 112 4.72 1.78 -6.70
CA LEU A 112 5.53 2.32 -5.62
C LEU A 112 4.62 2.78 -4.49
N VAL A 113 4.82 2.23 -3.29
CA VAL A 113 4.07 2.59 -2.08
C VAL A 113 5.02 3.30 -1.13
N ILE A 114 4.72 4.55 -0.78
CA ILE A 114 5.56 5.39 0.08
C ILE A 114 4.87 5.55 1.44
N THR A 115 5.49 5.02 2.50
CA THR A 115 4.88 4.91 3.83
C THR A 115 5.56 5.76 4.92
N TYR A 116 6.74 6.30 4.66
CA TYR A 116 7.41 7.19 5.61
C TYR A 116 6.81 8.60 5.63
N PRO A 117 6.93 9.35 6.76
CA PRO A 117 6.15 10.56 7.00
C PRO A 117 6.79 11.87 6.49
N ASP A 118 8.06 11.88 6.09
CA ASP A 118 8.77 13.09 5.70
C ASP A 118 8.26 13.65 4.35
N PRO A 119 7.58 14.81 4.33
CA PRO A 119 6.94 15.33 3.12
C PRO A 119 7.95 15.75 2.03
N ILE A 120 9.17 16.14 2.42
CA ILE A 120 10.22 16.53 1.47
C ILE A 120 10.77 15.28 0.78
N ALA A 121 11.09 14.25 1.55
CA ALA A 121 11.56 12.99 1.02
C ALA A 121 10.49 12.30 0.16
N VAL A 122 9.20 12.31 0.59
CA VAL A 122 8.08 11.78 -0.20
C VAL A 122 8.00 12.47 -1.56
N ALA A 123 7.99 13.82 -1.59
CA ALA A 123 7.91 14.58 -2.83
C ALA A 123 9.10 14.32 -3.77
N ALA A 124 10.32 14.21 -3.22
CA ALA A 124 11.53 13.88 -3.97
C ALA A 124 11.45 12.47 -4.57
N THR A 125 10.99 11.49 -3.79
CA THR A 125 10.79 10.11 -4.24
C THR A 125 9.79 10.02 -5.37
N VAL A 126 8.64 10.68 -5.25
CA VAL A 126 7.63 10.74 -6.32
C VAL A 126 8.21 11.32 -7.60
N LYS A 127 8.88 12.47 -7.50
CA LYS A 127 9.50 13.15 -8.65
C LYS A 127 10.51 12.24 -9.35
N ASN A 128 11.41 11.61 -8.59
CA ASN A 128 12.45 10.76 -9.16
C ASN A 128 11.87 9.46 -9.74
N ALA A 129 10.87 8.87 -9.08
CA ALA A 129 10.17 7.69 -9.60
C ALA A 129 9.46 7.99 -10.92
N ARG A 130 8.81 9.14 -11.06
CA ARG A 130 8.17 9.57 -12.32
C ARG A 130 9.17 9.83 -13.44
N ILE A 131 10.38 10.30 -13.14
CA ILE A 131 11.46 10.45 -14.13
C ILE A 131 11.91 9.07 -14.63
N ILE A 132 12.07 8.09 -13.73
CA ILE A 132 12.56 6.75 -14.06
C ILE A 132 11.47 5.92 -14.77
N ASN A 133 10.23 6.01 -14.28
CA ASN A 133 9.07 5.27 -14.79
C ASN A 133 7.84 6.18 -14.79
N PRO A 134 7.56 6.89 -15.90
CA PRO A 134 6.41 7.80 -15.97
C PRO A 134 5.05 7.13 -15.75
N GLY A 135 4.94 5.83 -16.03
CA GLY A 135 3.69 5.05 -15.92
C GLY A 135 3.49 4.32 -14.60
N ILE A 136 4.48 4.34 -13.68
CA ILE A 136 4.36 3.61 -12.42
C ILE A 136 3.17 4.11 -11.59
N LYS A 137 2.42 3.19 -10.97
CA LYS A 137 1.38 3.55 -10.01
C LYS A 137 1.99 3.93 -8.68
N ILE A 138 1.65 5.12 -8.16
CA ILE A 138 2.20 5.65 -6.91
C ILE A 138 1.09 5.83 -5.88
N LEU A 139 1.24 5.12 -4.75
CA LEU A 139 0.46 5.30 -3.54
C LEU A 139 1.34 5.97 -2.50
N ALA A 140 0.95 7.12 -1.96
CA ALA A 140 1.75 7.85 -1.00
C ALA A 140 0.95 8.27 0.24
N ARG A 141 1.65 8.26 1.38
CA ARG A 141 1.16 8.80 2.63
C ARG A 141 1.28 10.33 2.64
N TYR A 142 0.32 10.98 3.29
CA TYR A 142 0.38 12.40 3.63
C TYR A 142 -0.21 12.65 5.03
N HIS A 143 0.09 13.80 5.63
CA HIS A 143 -0.49 14.24 6.91
C HIS A 143 -1.30 15.51 6.79
N LYS A 144 -0.81 16.51 6.03
CA LYS A 144 -1.44 17.81 5.86
C LYS A 144 -2.03 17.97 4.47
N LYS A 145 -3.14 18.70 4.37
CA LYS A 145 -3.80 18.97 3.10
C LYS A 145 -2.88 19.61 2.06
N SER A 146 -2.01 20.54 2.47
CA SER A 146 -1.01 21.17 1.60
C SER A 146 -0.01 20.17 1.00
N GLU A 147 0.33 19.10 1.73
CA GLU A 147 1.17 18.01 1.25
C GLU A 147 0.43 17.22 0.17
N ALA A 148 -0.85 16.87 0.43
CA ALA A 148 -1.69 16.16 -0.53
C ALA A 148 -1.83 16.92 -1.86
N GLU A 149 -2.06 18.23 -1.81
CA GLU A 149 -2.15 19.08 -3.00
C GLU A 149 -0.84 19.10 -3.81
N ASN A 150 0.30 19.16 -3.12
CA ASN A 150 1.61 19.08 -3.76
C ASN A 150 1.84 17.71 -4.42
N LEU A 151 1.54 16.63 -3.71
CA LEU A 151 1.72 15.26 -4.20
C LEU A 151 0.79 14.94 -5.39
N LYS A 152 -0.45 15.46 -5.39
CA LYS A 152 -1.36 15.39 -6.55
C LYS A 152 -0.74 16.07 -7.78
N ARG A 153 -0.14 17.27 -7.62
CA ARG A 153 0.54 17.96 -8.72
C ARG A 153 1.77 17.21 -9.24
N LEU A 154 2.45 16.46 -8.38
CA LEU A 154 3.58 15.60 -8.77
C LEU A 154 3.12 14.29 -9.43
N GLY A 155 1.81 14.03 -9.53
CA GLY A 155 1.26 12.88 -10.22
C GLY A 155 1.17 11.62 -9.35
N VAL A 156 0.96 11.75 -8.03
CA VAL A 156 0.60 10.60 -7.18
C VAL A 156 -0.80 10.13 -7.56
N ASP A 157 -0.97 8.82 -7.76
CA ASP A 157 -2.25 8.22 -8.16
C ASP A 157 -3.21 8.15 -6.98
N GLU A 158 -2.72 7.71 -5.81
CA GLU A 158 -3.53 7.54 -4.61
C GLU A 158 -2.83 8.13 -3.37
N LEU A 159 -3.60 8.82 -2.54
CA LEU A 159 -3.12 9.47 -1.33
C LEU A 159 -3.85 8.93 -0.11
N ILE A 160 -3.09 8.56 0.92
CA ILE A 160 -3.64 8.04 2.18
C ILE A 160 -3.17 8.89 3.36
N ASN A 161 -4.12 9.34 4.16
CA ASN A 161 -3.85 9.88 5.49
C ASN A 161 -4.13 8.79 6.54
N PRO A 162 -3.09 8.17 7.13
CA PRO A 162 -3.29 7.06 8.06
C PRO A 162 -4.02 7.46 9.34
N GLU A 163 -3.86 8.71 9.78
CA GLU A 163 -4.53 9.27 10.96
C GLU A 163 -6.03 9.40 10.71
N TYR A 164 -6.43 9.85 9.52
CA TYR A 164 -7.83 9.91 9.10
C TYR A 164 -8.44 8.51 9.03
N GLU A 165 -7.78 7.56 8.38
CA GLU A 165 -8.25 6.18 8.28
C GLU A 165 -8.38 5.50 9.66
N ALA A 166 -7.42 5.75 10.55
CA ALA A 166 -7.50 5.28 11.93
C ALA A 166 -8.68 5.92 12.67
N GLY A 167 -8.85 7.24 12.60
CA GLY A 167 -9.97 7.97 13.20
C GLY A 167 -11.31 7.45 12.71
N PHE A 168 -11.42 7.22 11.42
CA PHE A 168 -12.63 6.64 10.81
C PHE A 168 -12.92 5.22 11.31
N LYS A 169 -11.89 4.41 11.54
CA LYS A 169 -12.04 3.08 12.15
C LYS A 169 -12.52 3.19 13.61
N PHE A 170 -11.95 4.13 14.39
CA PHE A 170 -12.42 4.39 15.75
C PHE A 170 -13.88 4.82 15.77
N TYR A 171 -14.28 5.74 14.90
CA TYR A 171 -15.67 6.18 14.77
C TYR A 171 -16.62 5.01 14.52
N LYS A 172 -16.30 4.15 13.57
CA LYS A 172 -17.08 2.93 13.29
C LYS A 172 -17.23 2.02 14.52
N GLN A 173 -16.15 1.83 15.27
CA GLN A 173 -16.20 0.99 16.48
C GLN A 173 -16.99 1.66 17.60
N LEU A 174 -16.85 2.98 17.77
CA LEU A 174 -17.63 3.74 18.74
C LEU A 174 -19.13 3.59 18.50
N LEU A 175 -19.61 3.78 17.27
CA LEU A 175 -21.01 3.57 16.91
C LEU A 175 -21.50 2.13 17.22
N LYS A 176 -20.59 1.14 17.09
CA LYS A 176 -20.90 -0.25 17.41
C LYS A 176 -21.10 -0.47 18.91
N ILE A 177 -20.19 0.04 19.76
CA ILE A 177 -20.25 -0.17 21.22
C ILE A 177 -21.31 0.69 21.89
N THR A 178 -21.75 1.80 21.27
CA THR A 178 -22.83 2.65 21.78
C THR A 178 -24.23 2.18 21.39
N GLY A 179 -24.36 1.00 20.78
CA GLY A 179 -25.65 0.35 20.57
C GLY A 179 -26.39 0.75 19.28
N PHE A 180 -25.79 1.55 18.40
CA PHE A 180 -26.38 1.84 17.09
C PHE A 180 -26.55 0.54 16.28
N ASN A 181 -27.72 0.36 15.67
CA ASN A 181 -27.96 -0.79 14.79
C ASN A 181 -27.11 -0.73 13.51
N LYS A 182 -27.03 -1.84 12.78
CA LYS A 182 -26.15 -1.94 11.59
C LYS A 182 -26.52 -0.93 10.49
N GLY A 183 -27.82 -0.69 10.28
CA GLY A 183 -28.31 0.23 9.23
C GLY A 183 -27.91 1.69 9.53
N ASP A 184 -28.18 2.15 10.76
CA ASP A 184 -27.86 3.51 11.19
C ASP A 184 -26.36 3.75 11.17
N ARG A 185 -25.55 2.76 11.60
CA ARG A 185 -24.08 2.84 11.53
C ARG A 185 -23.57 3.03 10.10
N THR A 186 -24.12 2.27 9.14
CA THR A 186 -23.71 2.40 7.73
C THR A 186 -24.05 3.80 7.22
N HIS A 187 -25.26 4.27 7.47
CA HIS A 187 -25.70 5.61 7.05
C HIS A 187 -24.84 6.74 7.65
N LEU A 188 -24.58 6.70 8.96
CA LEU A 188 -23.73 7.71 9.64
C LEU A 188 -22.28 7.70 9.15
N VAL A 189 -21.75 6.52 8.86
CA VAL A 189 -20.40 6.34 8.30
C VAL A 189 -20.31 6.92 6.88
N ASP A 190 -21.30 6.66 6.04
CA ASP A 190 -21.34 7.16 4.65
C ASP A 190 -21.55 8.68 4.62
N LEU A 191 -22.35 9.21 5.54
CA LEU A 191 -22.56 10.64 5.69
C LEU A 191 -21.26 11.35 6.08
N HIS A 192 -20.52 10.82 7.05
CA HIS A 192 -19.24 11.37 7.49
C HIS A 192 -18.20 11.39 6.36
N ARG A 193 -18.09 10.31 5.57
CA ARG A 193 -17.22 10.29 4.38
C ARG A 193 -17.58 11.36 3.36
N LYS A 194 -18.85 11.48 3.02
CA LYS A 194 -19.32 12.47 2.03
C LYS A 194 -19.07 13.91 2.46
N THR A 195 -19.24 14.23 3.76
CA THR A 195 -18.96 15.58 4.28
C THR A 195 -17.50 15.94 4.19
N ASP A 196 -16.58 14.97 4.39
CA ASP A 196 -15.15 15.23 4.26
C ASP A 196 -14.73 15.37 2.79
N ASP A 197 -15.25 14.53 1.88
CA ASP A 197 -14.99 14.64 0.43
C ASP A 197 -15.51 16.00 -0.12
N THR A 198 -16.64 16.51 0.37
CA THR A 198 -17.19 17.83 -0.02
C THR A 198 -16.42 18.98 0.59
N ALA A 199 -15.94 18.86 1.83
CA ALA A 199 -15.06 19.84 2.46
C ALA A 199 -13.69 19.91 1.76
N GLU A 200 -13.21 18.80 1.21
CA GLU A 200 -12.03 18.78 0.34
C GLU A 200 -12.25 19.49 -0.99
N SER A 201 -13.43 19.35 -1.59
CA SER A 201 -13.76 19.95 -2.91
C SER A 201 -14.03 21.45 -2.83
N SER A 202 -14.73 21.94 -1.79
CA SER A 202 -15.16 23.33 -1.67
C SER A 202 -14.01 24.31 -1.37
N ASN A 203 -12.92 23.86 -0.76
CA ASN A 203 -11.73 24.68 -0.52
C ASN A 203 -10.83 24.81 -1.75
N ASN A 204 -11.00 23.95 -2.76
CA ASN A 204 -10.21 24.00 -3.99
C ASN A 204 -10.66 25.12 -4.94
N THR A 205 -11.90 25.59 -4.81
CA THR A 205 -12.45 26.69 -5.62
C THR A 205 -12.10 28.08 -5.12
N LYS A 206 -11.72 28.23 -3.84
CA LYS A 206 -11.39 29.55 -3.25
C LYS A 206 -9.95 30.02 -3.43
N ASN A 207 -9.03 29.17 -3.89
CA ASN A 207 -7.61 29.48 -4.08
C ASN A 207 -7.16 29.45 -5.55
N ARG A 208 -8.00 29.85 -6.52
CA ARG A 208 -7.51 30.20 -7.84
C ARG A 208 -7.06 31.67 -7.79
N PRO A 209 -5.78 32.00 -7.98
CA PRO A 209 -5.40 33.37 -8.25
C PRO A 209 -5.96 33.77 -9.62
N GLU A 210 -6.53 34.97 -9.67
CA GLU A 210 -6.92 35.66 -10.90
C GLU A 210 -5.70 35.96 -11.78
#